data_bcccfda1f953d0edfa1c5da7007939c0
#
_entry.id   bcccfda1f953d0edfa1c5da7007939c0
#
_cell.length_a   1.000
_cell.length_b   1.000
_cell.length_c   1.000
_cell.angle_alpha   90.00
_cell.angle_beta   90.00
_cell.angle_gamma   90.00
#
_symmetry.space_group_name_H-M   'P 1'
#
loop_
_entity.id
_entity.type
_entity.pdbx_description
1 polymer ?
#
loop_
_entity_poly.entity_id
_entity_poly.type
_entity_poly.pdbx_seq_one_letter_code
_entity_poly.pdbx_strand_id
1 'polypeptide(L)'
;MTIKLSEMESNVSLRSQVFAVLLVVAACPLATQAADWPTARGNAARTGAVENSAGPKSGRVLWVHKSTDHYIAAPVPAGDLVLVSSLAAFNTSSFQALSIDPAAGAKRARWSKAVPYLKLPTVSAPAVFGNLVVFGDGMHQTDGAILHGVRLDTGLPLWQYPVPGQLVHMEGSPAIANGRVLIGGGNAGVVCLDPGKLELNGKEVDAAQAQVILDAQWKELQTKYEREKKIDPDFAIPPSEDSLPKPKPKLVWQSGAGKWHVDSSVAVTGDRVILTSAFLDVEKTGDRSIIGLKLADGSEAWKTPLKHNPWAGPTIAGDLVLVGCSSVRLEPRDLPKAQGEVVAVSLTDGSVKWRNEIPAGVVSAIAVKDGIAVFTATDGCVRAWDVASGKERWKSDPAAPFFASPAVADGMVYVADLKGLVQGMKLSDGKQVWALNLATDSAVQAPGMVYGGPVIAAGRLYVATCNLESPTKVATAVVCIGDK
;
A
#
# COMPACT_ATOMS: atom_id res chain seq x y z
N MET A 1 39.00 16.30 92.06
CA MET A 1 38.91 17.74 92.42
C MET A 1 38.69 18.53 91.13
N THR A 2 37.54 19.10 91.06
CA THR A 2 37.22 20.39 90.43
C THR A 2 37.09 20.46 88.93
N ILE A 3 35.92 20.44 88.38
CA ILE A 3 35.18 21.59 87.79
C ILE A 3 35.84 22.11 86.50
N LYS A 4 35.22 22.38 85.40
CA LYS A 4 33.95 23.01 85.06
C LYS A 4 33.82 23.32 83.62
N LEU A 5 32.58 23.42 83.17
CA LEU A 5 31.96 24.39 82.30
C LEU A 5 32.47 24.55 80.86
N SER A 6 31.66 24.18 79.95
CA SER A 6 30.60 24.94 79.25
C SER A 6 31.22 26.04 78.37
N GLU A 7 30.95 25.91 77.11
CA GLU A 7 30.38 27.06 76.36
C GLU A 7 29.76 26.59 75.05
N MET A 8 28.60 27.10 74.80
CA MET A 8 27.82 26.95 73.57
C MET A 8 28.47 27.82 72.50
N GLU A 9 28.75 27.26 71.37
CA GLU A 9 28.80 28.03 70.14
C GLU A 9 27.82 27.48 69.13
N SER A 10 26.91 28.37 68.79
CA SER A 10 25.89 28.22 67.75
C SER A 10 26.51 28.18 66.39
N ASN A 11 26.47 27.02 65.70
CA ASN A 11 26.75 26.96 64.29
C ASN A 11 25.41 26.84 63.52
N VAL A 12 24.99 27.94 62.93
CA VAL A 12 23.90 28.01 61.95
C VAL A 12 24.40 27.39 60.68
N SER A 13 24.04 26.13 60.45
CA SER A 13 24.25 25.45 59.18
C SER A 13 23.09 25.80 58.23
N LEU A 14 23.40 26.63 57.23
CA LEU A 14 22.55 26.92 56.09
C LEU A 14 22.34 25.61 55.31
N ARG A 15 21.23 24.94 55.51
CA ARG A 15 20.77 23.84 54.64
C ARG A 15 20.17 24.47 53.38
N SER A 16 20.93 24.44 52.28
CA SER A 16 20.44 24.66 50.93
C SER A 16 19.44 23.55 50.59
N GLN A 17 18.15 23.86 50.67
CA GLN A 17 17.11 23.00 50.09
C GLN A 17 17.10 23.21 48.58
N VAL A 18 17.75 22.29 47.86
CA VAL A 18 17.57 22.13 46.43
C VAL A 18 16.19 21.50 46.21
N PHE A 19 15.21 22.30 45.89
CA PHE A 19 13.94 21.80 45.37
C PHE A 19 14.20 21.25 43.95
N ALA A 20 14.38 19.95 43.83
CA ALA A 20 14.29 19.25 42.57
C ALA A 20 12.80 19.25 42.15
N VAL A 21 12.43 20.18 41.26
CA VAL A 21 11.14 20.12 40.56
C VAL A 21 11.27 18.97 39.56
N LEU A 22 10.78 17.80 39.90
CA LEU A 22 10.52 16.73 38.94
C LEU A 22 9.37 17.19 38.05
N LEU A 23 9.71 17.71 36.88
CA LEU A 23 8.78 17.82 35.76
C LEU A 23 8.47 16.38 35.30
N VAL A 24 7.41 15.79 35.85
CA VAL A 24 6.78 14.61 35.23
C VAL A 24 6.09 15.10 33.98
N VAL A 25 6.82 15.09 32.88
CA VAL A 25 6.21 15.15 31.56
C VAL A 25 5.46 13.82 31.41
N ALA A 26 4.19 13.85 31.74
CA ALA A 26 3.27 12.80 31.36
C ALA A 26 3.29 12.78 29.81
N ALA A 27 4.14 11.95 29.22
CA ALA A 27 4.01 11.53 27.85
C ALA A 27 2.70 10.75 27.77
N CYS A 28 1.61 11.49 27.54
CA CYS A 28 0.39 10.89 27.04
C CYS A 28 0.79 10.22 25.72
N PRO A 29 0.78 8.89 25.60
CA PRO A 29 0.90 8.28 24.29
C PRO A 29 -0.32 8.80 23.55
N LEU A 30 -0.12 9.71 22.58
CA LEU A 30 -1.06 9.89 21.50
C LEU A 30 -1.17 8.49 20.89
N ALA A 31 -2.19 7.76 21.31
CA ALA A 31 -2.61 6.57 20.60
C ALA A 31 -2.91 7.06 19.18
N THR A 32 -1.93 6.95 18.30
CA THR A 32 -2.15 7.09 16.89
C THR A 32 -3.14 6.00 16.55
N GLN A 33 -4.40 6.41 16.38
CA GLN A 33 -5.43 5.51 15.91
C GLN A 33 -4.86 4.88 14.64
N ALA A 34 -4.64 3.57 14.66
CA ALA A 34 -4.10 2.86 13.51
C ALA A 34 -4.98 3.23 12.31
N ALA A 35 -4.37 3.64 11.20
CA ALA A 35 -5.12 3.98 10.01
C ALA A 35 -5.98 2.78 9.62
N ASP A 36 -7.25 3.00 9.30
CA ASP A 36 -8.17 1.91 8.93
C ASP A 36 -7.66 1.10 7.72
N TRP A 37 -6.79 1.72 6.88
CA TRP A 37 -6.28 1.10 5.66
C TRP A 37 -4.82 1.51 5.37
N PRO A 38 -3.84 1.14 6.21
CA PRO A 38 -2.46 1.63 6.14
C PRO A 38 -1.63 1.03 4.98
N THR A 39 -2.17 0.12 4.20
CA THR A 39 -1.50 -0.57 3.08
C THR A 39 -2.54 -1.14 2.12
N ALA A 40 -2.11 -1.63 0.96
CA ALA A 40 -2.99 -2.33 0.04
C ALA A 40 -3.81 -3.40 0.76
N ARG A 41 -5.11 -3.48 0.47
CA ARG A 41 -6.05 -4.44 1.07
C ARG A 41 -6.23 -4.30 2.59
N GLY A 42 -5.94 -3.13 3.15
CA GLY A 42 -6.27 -2.74 4.53
C GLY A 42 -5.25 -3.14 5.58
N ASN A 43 -4.63 -4.30 5.49
CA ASN A 43 -3.71 -4.81 6.51
C ASN A 43 -2.67 -5.78 5.92
N ALA A 44 -1.74 -6.24 6.75
CA ALA A 44 -0.68 -7.16 6.33
C ALA A 44 -1.21 -8.53 5.88
N ALA A 45 -2.34 -9.00 6.39
CA ALA A 45 -3.02 -10.22 5.95
C ALA A 45 -3.81 -10.06 4.64
N ARG A 46 -3.92 -8.83 4.13
CA ARG A 46 -4.60 -8.46 2.87
C ARG A 46 -6.10 -8.79 2.86
N THR A 47 -6.78 -8.68 3.99
CA THR A 47 -8.19 -9.08 4.13
C THR A 47 -9.16 -8.24 3.29
N GLY A 48 -8.79 -7.05 2.85
CA GLY A 48 -9.69 -6.16 2.11
C GLY A 48 -10.89 -5.71 2.94
N ALA A 49 -10.79 -5.75 4.24
CA ALA A 49 -11.86 -5.42 5.17
C ALA A 49 -11.39 -4.48 6.27
N VAL A 50 -12.31 -3.65 6.75
CA VAL A 50 -12.16 -2.78 7.92
C VAL A 50 -12.94 -3.37 9.08
N GLU A 51 -12.32 -3.41 10.27
CA GLU A 51 -12.94 -4.03 11.44
C GLU A 51 -13.83 -3.06 12.23
N ASN A 52 -13.40 -1.83 12.39
CA ASN A 52 -14.00 -0.88 13.34
C ASN A 52 -14.52 0.41 12.70
N SER A 53 -14.68 0.44 11.39
CA SER A 53 -15.15 1.62 10.65
C SER A 53 -16.22 1.21 9.64
N ALA A 54 -17.29 1.98 9.59
CA ALA A 54 -18.30 1.85 8.55
C ALA A 54 -17.77 2.47 7.23
N GLY A 55 -18.22 1.96 6.12
CA GLY A 55 -18.10 2.65 4.83
C GLY A 55 -19.35 3.50 4.53
N PRO A 56 -19.35 4.28 3.44
CA PRO A 56 -20.46 5.16 3.09
C PRO A 56 -21.73 4.38 2.74
N LYS A 57 -22.86 4.88 3.19
CA LYS A 57 -24.20 4.34 2.89
C LYS A 57 -24.84 4.96 1.66
N SER A 58 -24.17 5.96 1.06
CA SER A 58 -24.58 6.64 -0.16
C SER A 58 -23.41 6.84 -1.11
N GLY A 59 -23.70 7.03 -2.41
CA GLY A 59 -22.71 7.33 -3.45
C GLY A 59 -22.37 8.81 -3.58
N ARG A 60 -22.47 9.62 -2.52
CA ARG A 60 -22.24 11.06 -2.59
C ARG A 60 -20.77 11.40 -2.74
N VAL A 61 -20.42 12.18 -3.75
CA VAL A 61 -19.07 12.71 -3.96
C VAL A 61 -18.80 13.84 -2.96
N LEU A 62 -17.73 13.73 -2.19
CA LEU A 62 -17.28 14.75 -1.24
C LEU A 62 -16.22 15.68 -1.86
N TRP A 63 -15.30 15.12 -2.61
CA TRP A 63 -14.33 15.88 -3.38
C TRP A 63 -13.74 15.04 -4.52
N VAL A 64 -13.18 15.74 -5.49
CA VAL A 64 -12.48 15.16 -6.65
C VAL A 64 -11.13 15.84 -6.82
N HIS A 65 -10.11 15.05 -7.06
CA HIS A 65 -8.82 15.52 -7.54
C HIS A 65 -8.64 15.05 -8.99
N LYS A 66 -8.76 15.97 -9.94
CA LYS A 66 -8.61 15.68 -11.38
C LYS A 66 -7.15 15.70 -11.78
N SER A 67 -6.79 14.80 -12.70
CA SER A 67 -5.45 14.65 -13.27
C SER A 67 -5.54 14.21 -14.74
N THR A 68 -4.38 14.11 -15.37
CA THR A 68 -4.17 13.41 -16.64
C THR A 68 -3.31 12.15 -16.47
N ASP A 69 -2.83 11.91 -15.26
CA ASP A 69 -2.07 10.70 -14.92
C ASP A 69 -3.01 9.52 -14.70
N HIS A 70 -2.51 8.31 -14.88
CA HIS A 70 -3.27 7.07 -14.72
C HIS A 70 -3.02 6.47 -13.34
N TYR A 71 -4.07 6.33 -12.53
CA TYR A 71 -4.00 5.72 -11.21
C TYR A 71 -4.32 4.23 -11.32
N ILE A 72 -3.29 3.39 -11.36
CA ILE A 72 -3.41 1.93 -11.45
C ILE A 72 -3.56 1.32 -10.06
N ALA A 73 -2.76 1.78 -9.10
CA ALA A 73 -2.81 1.31 -7.73
C ALA A 73 -4.01 1.89 -6.96
N ALA A 74 -4.45 1.17 -5.93
CA ALA A 74 -5.45 1.69 -4.99
C ALA A 74 -4.87 2.86 -4.17
N PRO A 75 -5.66 3.91 -3.88
CA PRO A 75 -5.28 4.94 -2.93
C PRO A 75 -5.01 4.36 -1.54
N VAL A 76 -4.14 4.99 -0.74
CA VAL A 76 -3.91 4.58 0.65
C VAL A 76 -4.11 5.78 1.57
N PRO A 77 -5.16 5.81 2.38
CA PRO A 77 -5.38 6.85 3.37
C PRO A 77 -4.40 6.73 4.55
N ALA A 78 -3.89 7.87 5.01
CA ALA A 78 -2.94 7.96 6.10
C ALA A 78 -3.12 9.28 6.86
N GLY A 79 -3.79 9.25 8.00
CA GLY A 79 -4.12 10.45 8.78
C GLY A 79 -5.03 11.40 8.00
N ASP A 80 -4.56 12.64 7.78
CA ASP A 80 -5.26 13.67 6.99
C ASP A 80 -4.88 13.65 5.49
N LEU A 81 -4.21 12.60 5.03
CA LEU A 81 -3.72 12.43 3.67
C LEU A 81 -4.30 11.17 3.01
N VAL A 82 -4.32 11.20 1.68
CA VAL A 82 -4.46 10.02 0.81
C VAL A 82 -3.25 9.97 -0.10
N LEU A 83 -2.55 8.86 -0.06
CA LEU A 83 -1.38 8.61 -0.89
C LEU A 83 -1.80 7.93 -2.18
N VAL A 84 -1.29 8.41 -3.31
CA VAL A 84 -1.60 7.89 -4.64
C VAL A 84 -0.34 7.78 -5.48
N SER A 85 -0.20 6.63 -6.14
CA SER A 85 0.81 6.38 -7.17
C SER A 85 0.17 6.56 -8.53
N SER A 86 0.85 7.20 -9.47
CA SER A 86 0.34 7.39 -10.83
C SER A 86 1.38 7.11 -11.89
N LEU A 87 0.90 6.62 -13.03
CA LEU A 87 1.63 6.53 -14.28
C LEU A 87 1.30 7.76 -15.12
N ALA A 88 2.30 8.55 -15.44
CA ALA A 88 2.18 9.75 -16.26
C ALA A 88 2.64 9.48 -17.72
N ALA A 89 2.59 10.51 -18.55
CA ALA A 89 3.03 10.42 -19.93
C ALA A 89 4.51 9.96 -20.04
N PHE A 90 4.85 9.27 -21.15
CA PHE A 90 6.21 8.76 -21.42
C PHE A 90 6.76 7.80 -20.36
N ASN A 91 5.88 7.02 -19.71
CA ASN A 91 6.25 6.10 -18.63
C ASN A 91 6.98 6.78 -17.46
N THR A 92 6.75 8.05 -17.25
CA THR A 92 7.13 8.74 -16.02
C THR A 92 6.11 8.44 -14.94
N SER A 93 6.39 8.82 -13.70
CA SER A 93 5.45 8.63 -12.60
C SER A 93 5.37 9.83 -11.70
N SER A 94 4.28 9.91 -10.96
CA SER A 94 4.20 10.75 -9.77
C SER A 94 3.70 9.94 -8.58
N PHE A 95 4.17 10.32 -7.40
CA PHE A 95 3.68 9.81 -6.13
C PHE A 95 3.26 11.01 -5.29
N GLN A 96 2.01 11.07 -4.86
CA GLN A 96 1.43 12.27 -4.27
C GLN A 96 0.75 11.98 -2.94
N ALA A 97 0.82 12.94 -2.03
CA ALA A 97 0.00 12.99 -0.83
C ALA A 97 -1.08 14.06 -0.99
N LEU A 98 -2.32 13.64 -1.02
CA LEU A 98 -3.49 14.49 -1.20
C LEU A 98 -4.19 14.70 0.13
N SER A 99 -4.55 15.94 0.46
CA SER A 99 -5.35 16.25 1.65
C SER A 99 -6.76 15.65 1.55
N ILE A 100 -7.24 15.04 2.62
CA ILE A 100 -8.62 14.56 2.73
C ILE A 100 -9.64 15.67 3.01
N ASP A 101 -9.19 16.89 3.31
CA ASP A 101 -10.06 18.04 3.57
C ASP A 101 -10.88 18.37 2.31
N PRO A 102 -12.23 18.33 2.35
CA PRO A 102 -13.05 18.71 1.22
C PRO A 102 -12.77 20.14 0.72
N ALA A 103 -12.40 21.05 1.61
CA ALA A 103 -12.13 22.46 1.31
C ALA A 103 -10.75 22.74 0.73
N ALA A 104 -9.87 21.73 0.60
CA ALA A 104 -8.48 21.93 0.18
C ALA A 104 -8.34 22.54 -1.23
N GLY A 105 -9.31 22.32 -2.13
CA GLY A 105 -9.30 22.90 -3.49
C GLY A 105 -8.01 22.66 -4.25
N ALA A 106 -7.43 23.73 -4.81
CA ALA A 106 -6.16 23.68 -5.54
C ALA A 106 -4.93 23.30 -4.67
N LYS A 107 -5.04 23.41 -3.34
CA LYS A 107 -3.99 23.03 -2.39
C LYS A 107 -4.09 21.58 -1.91
N ARG A 108 -4.84 20.74 -2.61
CA ARG A 108 -5.05 19.34 -2.22
C ARG A 108 -3.75 18.53 -2.19
N ALA A 109 -2.88 18.66 -3.20
CA ALA A 109 -1.55 18.07 -3.14
C ALA A 109 -0.70 18.77 -2.08
N ARG A 110 -0.33 18.04 -1.03
CA ARG A 110 0.54 18.53 0.05
C ARG A 110 2.01 18.43 -0.32
N TRP A 111 2.38 17.31 -0.91
CA TRP A 111 3.68 17.06 -1.51
C TRP A 111 3.55 16.06 -2.65
N SER A 112 4.53 16.05 -3.53
CA SER A 112 4.61 15.10 -4.63
C SER A 112 6.05 14.69 -4.92
N LYS A 113 6.22 13.50 -5.47
CA LYS A 113 7.48 12.99 -6.02
C LYS A 113 7.30 12.78 -7.52
N ALA A 114 8.30 13.17 -8.26
CA ALA A 114 8.39 12.97 -9.70
C ALA A 114 9.86 12.92 -10.12
N VAL A 115 10.14 12.94 -11.41
CA VAL A 115 11.50 13.10 -11.96
C VAL A 115 12.12 14.42 -11.42
N PRO A 116 13.40 14.43 -10.97
CA PRO A 116 14.41 13.38 -11.12
C PRO A 116 14.44 12.30 -10.02
N TYR A 117 13.67 12.47 -8.94
CA TYR A 117 13.67 11.52 -7.82
C TYR A 117 13.08 10.15 -8.20
N LEU A 118 11.91 10.15 -8.86
CA LEU A 118 11.29 8.93 -9.43
C LEU A 118 11.67 8.80 -10.91
N LYS A 119 12.44 7.77 -11.23
CA LYS A 119 12.94 7.51 -12.59
C LYS A 119 12.16 6.44 -13.33
N LEU A 120 11.44 5.59 -12.59
CA LEU A 120 10.65 4.48 -13.13
C LEU A 120 9.17 4.67 -12.78
N PRO A 121 8.27 4.05 -13.54
CA PRO A 121 6.84 4.06 -13.23
C PRO A 121 6.54 3.54 -11.82
N THR A 122 5.55 4.13 -11.16
CA THR A 122 5.09 3.71 -9.84
C THR A 122 3.64 3.28 -9.93
N VAL A 123 3.40 1.97 -9.88
CA VAL A 123 2.08 1.35 -9.97
C VAL A 123 1.73 0.54 -8.73
N SER A 124 2.58 0.61 -7.72
CA SER A 124 2.42 -0.03 -6.41
C SER A 124 1.66 0.87 -5.45
N ALA A 125 0.68 0.34 -4.71
CA ALA A 125 0.08 1.07 -3.60
C ALA A 125 1.06 1.10 -2.42
N PRO A 126 1.21 2.25 -1.72
CA PRO A 126 2.16 2.36 -0.62
C PRO A 126 1.74 1.57 0.63
N ALA A 127 2.70 1.37 1.53
CA ALA A 127 2.46 0.96 2.91
C ALA A 127 2.92 2.06 3.87
N VAL A 128 2.18 2.27 4.96
CA VAL A 128 2.41 3.33 5.93
C VAL A 128 2.59 2.74 7.33
N PHE A 129 3.62 3.19 8.03
CA PHE A 129 3.86 2.84 9.43
C PHE A 129 4.43 4.07 10.18
N GLY A 130 3.64 4.66 11.06
CA GLY A 130 3.98 5.93 11.68
C GLY A 130 4.22 7.03 10.63
N ASN A 131 5.40 7.64 10.65
CA ASN A 131 5.80 8.65 9.65
C ASN A 131 6.55 8.07 8.43
N LEU A 132 6.69 6.75 8.34
CA LEU A 132 7.33 6.07 7.21
C LEU A 132 6.28 5.67 6.17
N VAL A 133 6.50 6.07 4.93
CA VAL A 133 5.79 5.62 3.74
C VAL A 133 6.75 4.81 2.87
N VAL A 134 6.35 3.61 2.49
CA VAL A 134 7.13 2.72 1.62
C VAL A 134 6.36 2.43 0.34
N PHE A 135 7.00 2.57 -0.80
CA PHE A 135 6.43 2.22 -2.11
C PHE A 135 7.52 1.77 -3.08
N GLY A 136 7.15 0.92 -4.02
CA GLY A 136 8.04 0.43 -5.08
C GLY A 136 7.85 1.17 -6.40
N ASP A 137 8.86 1.16 -7.25
CA ASP A 137 8.80 1.58 -8.64
C ASP A 137 9.11 0.40 -9.59
N GLY A 138 9.11 0.68 -10.89
CA GLY A 138 9.22 -0.33 -11.93
C GLY A 138 7.87 -0.95 -12.26
N MET A 139 7.70 -1.32 -13.50
CA MET A 139 6.56 -2.07 -14.03
C MET A 139 7.06 -3.18 -14.95
N HIS A 140 6.18 -4.08 -15.34
CA HIS A 140 6.47 -5.39 -15.96
C HIS A 140 7.60 -5.45 -17.03
N GLN A 141 7.90 -4.35 -17.71
CA GLN A 141 8.94 -4.29 -18.73
C GLN A 141 10.23 -3.59 -18.28
N THR A 142 10.36 -3.25 -17.00
CA THR A 142 11.57 -2.60 -16.49
C THR A 142 12.59 -3.62 -15.99
N ASP A 143 13.86 -3.29 -16.17
CA ASP A 143 14.98 -4.04 -15.63
C ASP A 143 15.56 -3.30 -14.41
N GLY A 144 15.31 -3.87 -13.24
CA GLY A 144 15.61 -3.25 -11.96
C GLY A 144 14.48 -2.34 -11.46
N ALA A 145 14.41 -2.22 -10.14
CA ALA A 145 13.42 -1.40 -9.44
C ALA A 145 14.03 -0.83 -8.16
N ILE A 146 13.42 0.20 -7.62
CA ILE A 146 13.82 0.82 -6.35
C ILE A 146 12.64 0.78 -5.38
N LEU A 147 12.90 0.32 -4.17
CA LEU A 147 11.98 0.51 -3.05
C LEU A 147 12.35 1.80 -2.34
N HIS A 148 11.39 2.70 -2.20
CA HIS A 148 11.54 4.01 -1.61
C HIS A 148 10.95 4.06 -0.21
N GLY A 149 11.66 4.65 0.75
CA GLY A 149 11.14 5.07 2.03
C GLY A 149 11.16 6.59 2.13
N VAL A 150 10.00 7.19 2.36
CA VAL A 150 9.87 8.65 2.50
C VAL A 150 9.07 8.99 3.77
N ARG A 151 9.15 10.24 4.21
CA ARG A 151 8.36 10.73 5.34
C ARG A 151 6.93 11.03 4.90
N LEU A 152 5.96 10.65 5.72
CA LEU A 152 4.55 10.92 5.48
C LEU A 152 4.22 12.42 5.51
N ASP A 153 4.77 13.15 6.49
CA ASP A 153 4.48 14.56 6.73
C ASP A 153 5.02 15.52 5.63
N THR A 154 6.20 15.21 5.10
CA THR A 154 6.91 16.11 4.16
C THR A 154 7.19 15.50 2.80
N GLY A 155 7.08 14.18 2.68
CA GLY A 155 7.55 13.45 1.51
C GLY A 155 9.07 13.34 1.40
N LEU A 156 9.88 13.96 2.27
CA LEU A 156 11.34 13.90 2.16
C LEU A 156 11.87 12.46 2.21
N PRO A 157 12.89 12.13 1.41
CA PRO A 157 13.48 10.80 1.39
C PRO A 157 14.05 10.41 2.75
N LEU A 158 13.87 9.14 3.12
CA LEU A 158 14.55 8.51 4.26
C LEU A 158 15.58 7.49 3.78
N TRP A 159 15.24 6.70 2.77
CA TRP A 159 16.11 5.66 2.23
C TRP A 159 15.63 5.17 0.86
N GLN A 160 16.53 4.50 0.13
CA GLN A 160 16.23 3.80 -1.11
C GLN A 160 16.93 2.43 -1.10
N TYR A 161 16.24 1.40 -1.63
CA TYR A 161 16.80 0.07 -1.81
C TYR A 161 16.68 -0.37 -3.28
N PRO A 162 17.74 -0.26 -4.08
CA PRO A 162 17.74 -0.73 -5.46
C PRO A 162 17.83 -2.25 -5.52
N VAL A 163 17.00 -2.86 -6.35
CA VAL A 163 17.01 -4.28 -6.69
C VAL A 163 17.31 -4.40 -8.18
N PRO A 164 18.53 -4.77 -8.56
CA PRO A 164 18.91 -4.94 -9.96
C PRO A 164 18.44 -6.30 -10.50
N GLY A 165 18.33 -6.41 -11.81
CA GLY A 165 18.03 -7.66 -12.52
C GLY A 165 17.05 -7.48 -13.64
N GLN A 166 16.95 -8.49 -14.51
CA GLN A 166 15.97 -8.53 -15.59
C GLN A 166 14.60 -8.95 -15.07
N LEU A 167 13.54 -8.32 -15.57
CA LEU A 167 12.15 -8.54 -15.14
C LEU A 167 11.98 -8.31 -13.62
N VAL A 168 12.75 -7.39 -13.07
CA VAL A 168 12.64 -6.94 -11.68
C VAL A 168 11.84 -5.65 -11.66
N HIS A 169 10.70 -5.70 -11.02
CA HIS A 169 9.75 -4.59 -10.86
C HIS A 169 8.93 -4.79 -9.59
N MET A 170 8.35 -3.72 -9.06
CA MET A 170 7.63 -3.75 -7.78
C MET A 170 6.18 -3.29 -7.98
N GLU A 171 5.39 -4.09 -8.71
CA GLU A 171 3.96 -3.83 -8.94
C GLU A 171 3.11 -4.18 -7.71
N GLY A 172 3.51 -5.22 -7.00
CA GLY A 172 2.93 -5.58 -5.71
C GLY A 172 3.19 -4.52 -4.65
N SER A 173 2.26 -4.36 -3.73
CA SER A 173 2.39 -3.40 -2.64
C SER A 173 3.23 -3.96 -1.49
N PRO A 174 4.11 -3.15 -0.87
CA PRO A 174 4.90 -3.60 0.26
C PRO A 174 4.01 -3.98 1.46
N ALA A 175 4.49 -4.91 2.28
CA ALA A 175 3.95 -5.20 3.60
C ALA A 175 4.92 -4.70 4.67
N ILE A 176 4.40 -4.06 5.71
CA ILE A 176 5.17 -3.70 6.90
C ILE A 176 4.62 -4.53 8.06
N ALA A 177 5.44 -5.42 8.59
CA ALA A 177 5.05 -6.31 9.69
C ALA A 177 6.28 -6.66 10.54
N ASN A 178 6.10 -6.72 11.86
CA ASN A 178 7.14 -7.10 12.82
C ASN A 178 8.48 -6.34 12.64
N GLY A 179 8.41 -5.03 12.33
CA GLY A 179 9.59 -4.20 12.07
C GLY A 179 10.33 -4.52 10.77
N ARG A 180 9.70 -5.26 9.85
CA ARG A 180 10.25 -5.61 8.53
C ARG A 180 9.41 -5.00 7.41
N VAL A 181 10.07 -4.72 6.30
CA VAL A 181 9.46 -4.36 5.02
C VAL A 181 9.66 -5.53 4.06
N LEU A 182 8.57 -6.02 3.49
CA LEU A 182 8.58 -7.13 2.54
C LEU A 182 7.94 -6.69 1.23
N ILE A 183 8.53 -7.09 0.10
CA ILE A 183 8.01 -6.78 -1.23
C ILE A 183 8.29 -7.91 -2.22
N GLY A 184 7.32 -8.18 -3.10
CA GLY A 184 7.53 -8.94 -4.33
C GLY A 184 8.26 -8.07 -5.34
N GLY A 185 9.29 -8.62 -5.97
CA GLY A 185 10.16 -7.93 -6.93
C GLY A 185 10.24 -8.63 -8.28
N GLY A 186 9.11 -9.12 -8.83
CA GLY A 186 9.13 -9.87 -10.08
C GLY A 186 10.08 -11.07 -9.99
N ASN A 187 11.04 -11.15 -10.90
CA ASN A 187 12.08 -12.21 -10.91
C ASN A 187 13.07 -12.14 -9.74
N ALA A 188 13.10 -11.05 -8.97
CA ALA A 188 13.88 -11.00 -7.74
C ALA A 188 13.26 -11.85 -6.61
N GLY A 189 12.07 -12.38 -6.82
CA GLY A 189 11.33 -13.11 -5.79
C GLY A 189 10.80 -12.17 -4.71
N VAL A 190 11.06 -12.47 -3.44
CA VAL A 190 10.67 -11.64 -2.29
C VAL A 190 11.90 -11.09 -1.59
N VAL A 191 11.88 -9.80 -1.29
CA VAL A 191 12.92 -9.09 -0.54
C VAL A 191 12.37 -8.71 0.83
N CYS A 192 13.14 -8.97 1.90
CA CYS A 192 12.83 -8.59 3.27
C CYS A 192 13.92 -7.67 3.83
N LEU A 193 13.54 -6.49 4.27
CA LEU A 193 14.44 -5.44 4.74
C LEU A 193 14.17 -5.08 6.21
N ASP A 194 15.21 -4.60 6.87
CA ASP A 194 15.14 -3.95 8.19
C ASP A 194 15.26 -2.42 7.99
N PRO A 195 14.14 -1.67 8.01
CA PRO A 195 14.17 -0.22 7.80
C PRO A 195 14.71 0.55 9.01
N GLY A 196 14.91 -0.11 10.16
CA GLY A 196 15.51 0.47 11.35
C GLY A 196 17.05 0.48 11.32
N LYS A 197 17.66 -0.29 10.42
CA LYS A 197 19.10 -0.38 10.23
C LYS A 197 19.47 0.03 8.81
N LEU A 198 20.19 1.12 8.69
CA LEU A 198 20.54 1.72 7.41
C LEU A 198 22.05 1.76 7.22
N GLU A 199 22.50 1.56 6.00
CA GLU A 199 23.87 1.85 5.59
C GLU A 199 23.91 3.25 4.97
N LEU A 200 24.77 4.12 5.49
CA LEU A 200 25.01 5.46 4.98
C LEU A 200 26.53 5.72 4.91
N ASN A 201 27.04 5.97 3.70
CA ASN A 201 28.48 6.22 3.47
C ASN A 201 29.38 5.09 4.05
N GLY A 202 28.97 3.83 3.91
CA GLY A 202 29.72 2.66 4.39
C GLY A 202 29.64 2.43 5.90
N LYS A 203 28.76 3.13 6.62
CA LYS A 203 28.54 2.96 8.07
C LYS A 203 27.09 2.54 8.34
N GLU A 204 26.91 1.62 9.28
CA GLU A 204 25.57 1.30 9.80
C GLU A 204 25.13 2.44 10.74
N VAL A 205 23.93 2.96 10.49
CA VAL A 205 23.24 3.97 11.29
C VAL A 205 21.82 3.53 11.54
N ASP A 206 21.20 4.01 12.61
CA ASP A 206 19.75 3.82 12.79
C ASP A 206 18.93 4.86 11.98
N ALA A 207 17.62 4.61 11.87
CA ALA A 207 16.75 5.48 11.10
C ALA A 207 16.70 6.93 11.62
N ALA A 208 16.81 7.14 12.95
CA ALA A 208 16.79 8.46 13.56
C ALA A 208 18.10 9.22 13.25
N GLN A 209 19.25 8.55 13.34
CA GLN A 209 20.54 9.14 12.95
C GLN A 209 20.58 9.51 11.47
N ALA A 210 20.10 8.62 10.59
CA ALA A 210 20.01 8.90 9.16
C ALA A 210 19.12 10.12 8.90
N GLN A 211 17.97 10.23 9.56
CA GLN A 211 17.07 11.37 9.41
C GLN A 211 17.73 12.68 9.81
N VAL A 212 18.45 12.74 10.93
CA VAL A 212 19.17 13.95 11.38
C VAL A 212 20.17 14.39 10.31
N ILE A 213 20.93 13.45 9.72
CA ILE A 213 21.89 13.76 8.66
C ILE A 213 21.19 14.30 7.41
N LEU A 214 20.11 13.66 6.97
CA LEU A 214 19.34 14.08 5.80
C LEU A 214 18.70 15.45 5.99
N ASP A 215 18.11 15.72 7.15
CA ASP A 215 17.49 17.01 7.47
C ASP A 215 18.55 18.15 7.49
N ALA A 216 19.73 17.88 8.03
CA ALA A 216 20.83 18.86 8.03
C ALA A 216 21.29 19.19 6.60
N GLN A 217 21.47 18.17 5.75
CA GLN A 217 21.88 18.38 4.36
C GLN A 217 20.78 19.03 3.52
N TRP A 218 19.52 18.69 3.73
CA TRP A 218 18.40 19.35 3.07
C TRP A 218 18.36 20.85 3.42
N LYS A 219 18.54 21.19 4.69
CA LYS A 219 18.62 22.58 5.15
C LYS A 219 19.79 23.33 4.53
N GLU A 220 20.93 22.68 4.36
CA GLU A 220 22.09 23.25 3.70
C GLU A 220 21.79 23.58 2.22
N LEU A 221 21.20 22.65 1.48
CA LEU A 221 20.77 22.83 0.09
C LEU A 221 19.77 23.98 -0.05
N GLN A 222 18.78 24.06 0.85
CA GLN A 222 17.82 25.18 0.89
C GLN A 222 18.51 26.51 1.16
N THR A 223 19.42 26.54 2.13
CA THR A 223 20.16 27.77 2.48
C THR A 223 21.02 28.24 1.31
N LYS A 224 21.68 27.32 0.61
CA LYS A 224 22.46 27.62 -0.60
C LYS A 224 21.58 28.24 -1.68
N TYR A 225 20.45 27.63 -1.98
CA TYR A 225 19.47 28.12 -2.96
C TYR A 225 18.98 29.53 -2.62
N GLU A 226 18.57 29.76 -1.37
CA GLU A 226 18.09 31.10 -0.96
C GLU A 226 19.17 32.19 -1.06
N ARG A 227 20.43 31.82 -0.86
CA ARG A 227 21.56 32.73 -1.07
C ARG A 227 21.78 33.05 -2.56
N GLU A 228 21.80 32.01 -3.41
CA GLU A 228 21.97 32.13 -4.86
C GLU A 228 20.81 32.90 -5.48
N LYS A 229 19.58 32.67 -5.06
CA LYS A 229 18.39 33.40 -5.52
C LYS A 229 18.40 34.87 -5.19
N LYS A 230 19.06 35.28 -4.10
CA LYS A 230 19.27 36.72 -3.78
C LYS A 230 20.30 37.36 -4.68
N ILE A 231 21.27 36.64 -5.19
CA ILE A 231 22.32 37.12 -6.08
C ILE A 231 21.80 37.18 -7.51
N ASP A 232 21.22 36.08 -7.99
CA ASP A 232 20.69 35.96 -9.35
C ASP A 232 19.47 35.04 -9.35
N PRO A 233 18.24 35.60 -9.32
CA PRO A 233 17.01 34.82 -9.28
C PRO A 233 16.80 33.88 -10.49
N ASP A 234 17.30 34.30 -11.68
CA ASP A 234 17.05 33.60 -12.94
C ASP A 234 17.96 32.36 -13.10
N PHE A 235 19.11 32.36 -12.41
CA PHE A 235 20.08 31.25 -12.45
C PHE A 235 20.10 30.39 -11.17
N ALA A 236 19.37 30.76 -10.14
CA ALA A 236 19.28 29.96 -8.92
C ALA A 236 18.52 28.62 -9.18
N ILE A 237 19.19 27.51 -8.90
CA ILE A 237 18.60 26.17 -9.09
C ILE A 237 17.97 25.71 -7.78
N PRO A 238 16.64 25.41 -7.75
CA PRO A 238 15.98 24.86 -6.57
C PRO A 238 16.63 23.56 -6.08
N PRO A 239 16.68 23.30 -4.76
CA PRO A 239 17.25 22.07 -4.24
C PRO A 239 16.47 20.85 -4.76
N SER A 240 17.21 19.83 -5.17
CA SER A 240 16.66 18.55 -5.60
C SER A 240 16.90 17.49 -4.53
N GLU A 241 15.88 16.71 -4.22
CA GLU A 241 15.98 15.57 -3.30
C GLU A 241 16.89 14.46 -3.85
N ASP A 242 17.09 14.40 -5.18
CA ASP A 242 18.03 13.46 -5.80
C ASP A 242 19.50 13.75 -5.41
N SER A 243 19.78 14.98 -4.96
CA SER A 243 21.08 15.39 -4.41
C SER A 243 21.33 14.93 -2.97
N LEU A 244 20.30 14.42 -2.27
CA LEU A 244 20.47 13.89 -0.93
C LEU A 244 21.15 12.53 -0.95
N PRO A 245 21.92 12.18 0.10
CA PRO A 245 22.36 10.81 0.29
C PRO A 245 21.19 9.83 0.28
N LYS A 246 21.46 8.60 -0.13
CA LYS A 246 20.47 7.54 -0.23
C LYS A 246 20.83 6.42 0.76
N PRO A 247 20.48 6.56 2.05
CA PRO A 247 20.67 5.49 3.01
C PRO A 247 20.02 4.20 2.49
N LYS A 248 20.64 3.05 2.73
CA LYS A 248 20.16 1.78 2.22
C LYS A 248 19.74 0.89 3.38
N PRO A 249 18.48 0.44 3.47
CA PRO A 249 18.02 -0.44 4.53
C PRO A 249 18.73 -1.80 4.44
N LYS A 250 18.98 -2.41 5.60
CA LYS A 250 19.66 -3.68 5.69
C LYS A 250 18.81 -4.80 5.11
N LEU A 251 19.40 -5.55 4.17
CA LEU A 251 18.79 -6.78 3.68
C LEU A 251 18.81 -7.82 4.81
N VAL A 252 17.63 -8.35 5.16
CA VAL A 252 17.50 -9.45 6.11
C VAL A 252 17.62 -10.77 5.36
N TRP A 253 16.80 -10.93 4.30
CA TRP A 253 16.89 -12.06 3.38
C TRP A 253 16.21 -11.72 2.05
N GLN A 254 16.58 -12.46 1.01
CA GLN A 254 15.92 -12.49 -0.29
C GLN A 254 15.67 -13.95 -0.66
N SER A 255 14.47 -14.26 -1.15
CA SER A 255 14.07 -15.63 -1.44
C SER A 255 13.40 -15.74 -2.80
N GLY A 256 13.67 -16.82 -3.53
CA GLY A 256 13.03 -17.14 -4.79
C GLY A 256 13.54 -16.39 -6.03
N ALA A 257 14.66 -15.67 -5.95
CA ALA A 257 15.27 -14.99 -7.09
C ALA A 257 15.56 -15.98 -8.23
N GLY A 258 15.09 -15.67 -9.44
CA GLY A 258 15.20 -16.52 -10.62
C GLY A 258 14.33 -17.79 -10.60
N LYS A 259 13.58 -18.03 -9.52
CA LYS A 259 12.67 -19.17 -9.37
C LYS A 259 11.21 -18.78 -9.49
N TRP A 260 10.83 -17.67 -8.85
CA TRP A 260 9.47 -17.18 -8.77
C TRP A 260 9.35 -15.84 -9.45
N HIS A 261 8.22 -15.62 -10.08
CA HIS A 261 7.85 -14.31 -10.58
C HIS A 261 6.72 -13.73 -9.72
N VAL A 262 7.07 -12.79 -8.84
CA VAL A 262 6.20 -12.26 -7.79
C VAL A 262 5.74 -10.85 -8.13
N ASP A 263 4.61 -10.73 -8.82
CA ASP A 263 3.99 -9.45 -9.20
C ASP A 263 3.02 -8.94 -8.14
N SER A 264 2.48 -9.86 -7.35
CA SER A 264 1.44 -9.55 -6.39
C SER A 264 1.97 -9.07 -5.04
N SER A 265 1.09 -8.44 -4.27
CA SER A 265 1.38 -8.07 -2.89
C SER A 265 1.53 -9.30 -2.00
N VAL A 266 2.59 -9.35 -1.21
CA VAL A 266 2.76 -10.41 -0.20
C VAL A 266 1.83 -10.18 0.99
N ALA A 267 1.32 -11.27 1.60
CA ALA A 267 0.57 -11.24 2.85
C ALA A 267 1.40 -11.78 4.01
N VAL A 268 1.22 -11.20 5.21
CA VAL A 268 2.00 -11.56 6.40
C VAL A 268 1.08 -11.77 7.59
N THR A 269 1.31 -12.83 8.33
CA THR A 269 0.68 -13.07 9.64
C THR A 269 1.58 -13.91 10.53
N GLY A 270 1.70 -13.54 11.81
CA GLY A 270 2.56 -14.25 12.75
C GLY A 270 4.00 -14.37 12.24
N ASP A 271 4.45 -15.62 12.07
CA ASP A 271 5.76 -15.98 11.56
C ASP A 271 5.77 -16.39 10.07
N ARG A 272 4.67 -16.16 9.35
CA ARG A 272 4.48 -16.57 7.95
C ARG A 272 4.43 -15.38 7.00
N VAL A 273 5.08 -15.57 5.86
CA VAL A 273 4.94 -14.73 4.67
C VAL A 273 4.33 -15.58 3.57
N ILE A 274 3.22 -15.14 3.02
CA ILE A 274 2.52 -15.82 1.94
C ILE A 274 2.63 -14.98 0.68
N LEU A 275 3.02 -15.63 -0.41
CA LEU A 275 3.12 -15.02 -1.73
C LEU A 275 2.53 -15.94 -2.80
N THR A 276 2.37 -15.38 -3.98
CA THR A 276 2.02 -16.14 -5.18
C THR A 276 3.05 -15.88 -6.26
N SER A 277 3.35 -16.90 -7.05
CA SER A 277 4.18 -16.80 -8.23
C SER A 277 3.32 -17.01 -9.49
N ALA A 278 3.51 -16.16 -10.49
CA ALA A 278 2.92 -16.31 -11.81
C ALA A 278 3.93 -16.95 -12.77
N PHE A 279 3.43 -17.70 -13.75
CA PHE A 279 4.23 -18.18 -14.86
C PHE A 279 4.06 -17.25 -16.06
N LEU A 280 5.15 -16.71 -16.55
CA LEU A 280 5.20 -15.86 -17.73
C LEU A 280 5.51 -16.72 -18.97
N ASP A 281 4.50 -16.90 -19.83
CA ASP A 281 4.58 -17.82 -20.97
C ASP A 281 5.57 -17.35 -22.05
N VAL A 282 5.80 -16.06 -22.18
CA VAL A 282 6.76 -15.49 -23.15
C VAL A 282 8.18 -15.63 -22.63
N GLU A 283 8.43 -15.17 -21.43
CA GLU A 283 9.75 -15.11 -20.78
C GLU A 283 10.19 -16.46 -20.20
N LYS A 284 9.25 -17.43 -20.09
CA LYS A 284 9.48 -18.79 -19.53
C LYS A 284 10.04 -18.75 -18.13
N THR A 285 9.54 -17.84 -17.29
CA THR A 285 9.99 -17.64 -15.91
C THR A 285 8.83 -17.73 -14.92
N GLY A 286 9.15 -18.02 -13.67
CA GLY A 286 8.18 -18.22 -12.60
C GLY A 286 7.49 -19.58 -12.66
N ASP A 287 6.48 -19.75 -11.83
CA ASP A 287 5.57 -20.90 -11.82
C ASP A 287 4.20 -20.50 -11.26
N ARG A 288 3.19 -21.32 -11.42
CA ARG A 288 1.84 -21.06 -10.90
C ARG A 288 1.70 -21.70 -9.52
N SER A 289 1.97 -20.93 -8.46
CA SER A 289 1.95 -21.48 -7.10
C SER A 289 1.58 -20.46 -6.02
N ILE A 290 1.10 -21.00 -4.90
CA ILE A 290 1.05 -20.33 -3.60
C ILE A 290 2.24 -20.85 -2.79
N ILE A 291 2.95 -19.96 -2.11
CA ILE A 291 4.18 -20.27 -1.38
C ILE A 291 4.09 -19.68 0.02
N GLY A 292 4.36 -20.49 1.02
CA GLY A 292 4.52 -20.10 2.40
C GLY A 292 5.99 -20.07 2.80
N LEU A 293 6.48 -18.91 3.28
CA LEU A 293 7.83 -18.74 3.79
C LEU A 293 7.80 -18.49 5.30
N LYS A 294 8.92 -18.78 5.96
CA LYS A 294 9.18 -18.30 7.33
C LYS A 294 9.62 -16.85 7.29
N LEU A 295 9.01 -16.00 8.11
CA LEU A 295 9.36 -14.58 8.19
C LEU A 295 10.80 -14.35 8.67
N ALA A 296 11.32 -15.25 9.51
CA ALA A 296 12.63 -15.08 10.14
C ALA A 296 13.79 -15.11 9.14
N ASP A 297 13.74 -16.00 8.16
CA ASP A 297 14.86 -16.30 7.28
C ASP A 297 14.50 -16.45 5.80
N GLY A 298 13.21 -16.32 5.43
CA GLY A 298 12.73 -16.47 4.07
C GLY A 298 12.78 -17.93 3.53
N SER A 299 13.01 -18.93 4.40
CA SER A 299 12.99 -20.34 3.98
C SER A 299 11.58 -20.78 3.60
N GLU A 300 11.46 -21.56 2.52
CA GLU A 300 10.20 -22.15 2.07
C GLU A 300 9.70 -23.16 3.12
N ALA A 301 8.49 -22.96 3.60
CA ALA A 301 7.81 -23.87 4.50
C ALA A 301 6.95 -24.89 3.72
N TRP A 302 6.26 -24.39 2.69
CA TRP A 302 5.43 -25.19 1.81
C TRP A 302 5.17 -24.46 0.49
N LYS A 303 4.74 -25.22 -0.53
CA LYS A 303 4.38 -24.73 -1.85
C LYS A 303 3.21 -25.54 -2.42
N THR A 304 2.21 -24.86 -2.99
CA THR A 304 1.01 -25.46 -3.56
C THR A 304 0.82 -25.02 -5.00
N PRO A 305 0.73 -25.94 -5.97
CA PRO A 305 0.55 -25.61 -7.38
C PRO A 305 -0.87 -25.11 -7.67
N LEU A 306 -0.96 -24.18 -8.64
CA LEU A 306 -2.18 -23.61 -9.18
C LEU A 306 -2.37 -23.97 -10.65
N LYS A 307 -3.63 -23.98 -11.12
CA LYS A 307 -3.96 -24.22 -12.53
C LYS A 307 -3.74 -22.98 -13.38
N HIS A 308 -4.12 -21.81 -12.85
CA HIS A 308 -4.04 -20.51 -13.51
C HIS A 308 -3.14 -19.54 -12.73
N ASN A 309 -2.77 -18.41 -13.35
CA ASN A 309 -1.93 -17.41 -12.72
C ASN A 309 -2.66 -16.62 -11.62
N PRO A 310 -2.04 -16.44 -10.45
CA PRO A 310 -2.60 -15.71 -9.31
C PRO A 310 -2.18 -14.23 -9.31
N TRP A 311 -2.75 -13.43 -10.19
CA TRP A 311 -2.32 -12.05 -10.42
C TRP A 311 -2.51 -11.10 -9.23
N ALA A 312 -3.53 -11.30 -8.40
CA ALA A 312 -3.86 -10.36 -7.34
C ALA A 312 -3.23 -10.65 -5.98
N GLY A 313 -2.63 -11.82 -5.83
CA GLY A 313 -1.99 -12.24 -4.58
C GLY A 313 -2.92 -12.86 -3.55
N PRO A 314 -2.35 -13.29 -2.42
CA PRO A 314 -3.04 -14.04 -1.40
C PRO A 314 -3.80 -13.13 -0.42
N THR A 315 -4.86 -13.69 0.18
CA THR A 315 -5.57 -13.16 1.35
C THR A 315 -5.53 -14.18 2.47
N ILE A 316 -5.11 -13.79 3.66
CA ILE A 316 -5.09 -14.66 4.84
C ILE A 316 -6.39 -14.47 5.64
N ALA A 317 -7.08 -15.56 5.90
CA ALA A 317 -8.37 -15.62 6.59
C ALA A 317 -8.33 -16.68 7.71
N GLY A 318 -7.91 -16.30 8.91
CA GLY A 318 -7.66 -17.25 10.00
C GLY A 318 -6.57 -18.26 9.60
N ASP A 319 -6.92 -19.54 9.62
CA ASP A 319 -6.01 -20.65 9.26
C ASP A 319 -5.99 -20.96 7.75
N LEU A 320 -6.64 -20.16 6.94
CA LEU A 320 -6.73 -20.35 5.49
C LEU A 320 -6.04 -19.23 4.73
N VAL A 321 -5.52 -19.58 3.58
CA VAL A 321 -5.05 -18.64 2.54
C VAL A 321 -5.94 -18.81 1.32
N LEU A 322 -6.56 -17.72 0.86
CA LEU A 322 -7.41 -17.70 -0.31
C LEU A 322 -6.69 -17.00 -1.47
N VAL A 323 -6.80 -17.58 -2.67
CA VAL A 323 -6.20 -17.03 -3.88
C VAL A 323 -7.17 -17.14 -5.04
N GLY A 324 -7.39 -16.05 -5.74
CA GLY A 324 -8.07 -15.99 -7.02
C GLY A 324 -7.08 -16.12 -8.17
N CYS A 325 -7.42 -16.87 -9.21
CA CYS A 325 -6.55 -17.10 -10.36
C CYS A 325 -7.27 -16.84 -11.69
N SER A 326 -6.51 -16.53 -12.71
CA SER A 326 -7.02 -16.26 -14.05
C SER A 326 -6.13 -16.85 -15.13
N SER A 327 -6.74 -17.37 -16.19
CA SER A 327 -6.05 -17.83 -17.41
C SER A 327 -5.57 -16.65 -18.29
N VAL A 328 -6.09 -15.45 -18.05
CA VAL A 328 -5.73 -14.22 -18.77
C VAL A 328 -5.14 -13.19 -17.81
N ARG A 329 -4.34 -12.28 -18.36
CA ARG A 329 -3.82 -11.10 -17.64
C ARG A 329 -4.87 -9.99 -17.58
N LEU A 330 -4.43 -8.79 -17.17
CA LEU A 330 -5.20 -7.55 -17.11
C LEU A 330 -5.35 -6.91 -18.51
N GLU A 331 -5.76 -7.73 -19.51
CA GLU A 331 -5.97 -7.31 -20.89
C GLU A 331 -7.47 -7.36 -21.24
N PRO A 332 -8.13 -6.23 -21.43
CA PRO A 332 -9.58 -6.19 -21.67
C PRO A 332 -10.06 -7.05 -22.84
N ARG A 333 -9.27 -7.16 -23.91
CA ARG A 333 -9.60 -7.97 -25.09
C ARG A 333 -9.68 -9.48 -24.84
N ASP A 334 -9.02 -9.97 -23.80
CA ASP A 334 -8.95 -11.40 -23.49
C ASP A 334 -10.01 -11.84 -22.47
N LEU A 335 -10.70 -10.88 -21.83
CA LEU A 335 -11.66 -11.16 -20.76
C LEU A 335 -12.80 -12.11 -21.14
N PRO A 336 -13.37 -12.06 -22.38
CA PRO A 336 -14.46 -12.97 -22.76
C PRO A 336 -14.06 -14.44 -22.78
N LYS A 337 -12.76 -14.76 -22.86
CA LYS A 337 -12.22 -16.13 -22.91
C LYS A 337 -11.65 -16.58 -21.56
N ALA A 338 -11.70 -15.71 -20.56
CA ALA A 338 -11.09 -15.97 -19.27
C ALA A 338 -11.72 -17.16 -18.55
N GLN A 339 -10.88 -17.99 -17.97
CA GLN A 339 -11.22 -19.03 -17.02
C GLN A 339 -10.46 -18.77 -15.73
N GLY A 340 -10.99 -19.23 -14.62
CA GLY A 340 -10.35 -19.02 -13.34
C GLY A 340 -10.66 -20.11 -12.33
N GLU A 341 -10.00 -19.99 -11.22
CA GLU A 341 -10.24 -20.79 -10.03
C GLU A 341 -10.11 -19.93 -8.77
N VAL A 342 -10.78 -20.34 -7.72
CA VAL A 342 -10.53 -19.85 -6.36
C VAL A 342 -10.11 -21.03 -5.51
N VAL A 343 -8.99 -20.88 -4.82
CA VAL A 343 -8.35 -21.93 -4.04
C VAL A 343 -8.21 -21.47 -2.60
N ALA A 344 -8.56 -22.34 -1.65
CA ALA A 344 -8.20 -22.16 -0.25
C ALA A 344 -7.23 -23.27 0.17
N VAL A 345 -6.11 -22.83 0.78
CA VAL A 345 -5.12 -23.74 1.34
C VAL A 345 -4.92 -23.47 2.82
N SER A 346 -4.43 -24.47 3.54
CA SER A 346 -4.02 -24.31 4.94
C SER A 346 -2.83 -23.35 5.05
N LEU A 347 -2.90 -22.38 5.94
CA LEU A 347 -1.80 -21.48 6.27
C LEU A 347 -0.59 -22.23 6.83
N THR A 348 -0.82 -23.34 7.53
CA THR A 348 0.21 -24.10 8.23
C THR A 348 1.09 -24.90 7.27
N ASP A 349 0.47 -25.64 6.34
CA ASP A 349 1.15 -26.66 5.53
C ASP A 349 0.86 -26.60 4.02
N GLY A 350 0.07 -25.61 3.58
CA GLY A 350 -0.29 -25.42 2.17
C GLY A 350 -1.25 -26.48 1.61
N SER A 351 -1.77 -27.41 2.43
CA SER A 351 -2.72 -28.43 1.96
C SER A 351 -4.01 -27.78 1.45
N VAL A 352 -4.46 -28.20 0.25
CA VAL A 352 -5.70 -27.68 -0.35
C VAL A 352 -6.90 -28.11 0.49
N LYS A 353 -7.68 -27.14 0.95
CA LYS A 353 -8.94 -27.37 1.68
C LYS A 353 -10.13 -27.44 0.73
N TRP A 354 -10.17 -26.53 -0.23
CA TRP A 354 -11.10 -26.58 -1.34
C TRP A 354 -10.55 -25.84 -2.55
N ARG A 355 -11.05 -26.20 -3.74
CA ARG A 355 -10.72 -25.59 -5.02
C ARG A 355 -11.95 -25.60 -5.90
N ASN A 356 -12.35 -24.46 -6.42
CA ASN A 356 -13.51 -24.32 -7.30
C ASN A 356 -13.13 -23.58 -8.57
N GLU A 357 -13.44 -24.16 -9.71
CA GLU A 357 -13.28 -23.52 -11.03
C GLU A 357 -14.50 -22.64 -11.33
N ILE A 358 -14.29 -21.54 -12.01
CA ILE A 358 -15.33 -20.67 -12.52
C ILE A 358 -15.09 -20.32 -13.99
N PRO A 359 -16.15 -20.10 -14.80
CA PRO A 359 -16.03 -19.75 -16.21
C PRO A 359 -15.72 -18.24 -16.38
N ALA A 360 -14.81 -17.70 -15.59
CA ALA A 360 -14.38 -16.31 -15.59
C ALA A 360 -13.02 -16.18 -14.89
N GLY A 361 -12.21 -15.20 -15.26
CA GLY A 361 -10.96 -14.93 -14.57
C GLY A 361 -11.18 -14.24 -13.21
N VAL A 362 -10.44 -14.62 -12.17
CA VAL A 362 -10.36 -13.90 -10.91
C VAL A 362 -9.01 -13.22 -10.85
N VAL A 363 -8.97 -11.97 -11.30
CA VAL A 363 -7.75 -11.13 -11.31
C VAL A 363 -7.70 -10.19 -10.10
N SER A 364 -8.77 -10.14 -9.32
CA SER A 364 -8.90 -9.38 -8.08
C SER A 364 -8.46 -10.19 -6.86
N ALA A 365 -7.92 -9.53 -5.83
CA ALA A 365 -7.73 -10.15 -4.52
C ALA A 365 -9.09 -10.33 -3.82
N ILE A 366 -9.17 -11.36 -2.99
CA ILE A 366 -10.39 -11.73 -2.27
C ILE A 366 -10.51 -10.87 -1.01
N ALA A 367 -11.68 -10.28 -0.76
CA ALA A 367 -11.97 -9.65 0.53
C ALA A 367 -12.60 -10.67 1.48
N VAL A 368 -12.25 -10.61 2.76
CA VAL A 368 -12.77 -11.54 3.76
C VAL A 368 -13.28 -10.80 4.98
N LYS A 369 -14.54 -11.04 5.33
CA LYS A 369 -15.19 -10.53 6.54
C LYS A 369 -16.23 -11.52 7.02
N ASP A 370 -16.29 -11.78 8.33
CA ASP A 370 -17.32 -12.61 8.98
C ASP A 370 -17.53 -13.99 8.35
N GLY A 371 -16.42 -14.65 7.93
CA GLY A 371 -16.45 -15.96 7.28
C GLY A 371 -16.98 -15.94 5.82
N ILE A 372 -17.11 -14.75 5.23
CA ILE A 372 -17.52 -14.53 3.85
C ILE A 372 -16.33 -14.06 3.02
N ALA A 373 -16.03 -14.79 1.95
CA ALA A 373 -15.04 -14.42 0.93
C ALA A 373 -15.76 -13.73 -0.23
N VAL A 374 -15.44 -12.46 -0.49
CA VAL A 374 -16.02 -11.68 -1.59
C VAL A 374 -14.95 -11.42 -2.64
N PHE A 375 -15.28 -11.64 -3.90
CA PHE A 375 -14.39 -11.36 -5.03
C PHE A 375 -15.17 -10.93 -6.27
N THR A 376 -14.49 -10.23 -7.14
CA THR A 376 -14.98 -9.77 -8.44
C THR A 376 -14.35 -10.62 -9.54
N ALA A 377 -15.00 -10.72 -10.68
CA ALA A 377 -14.51 -11.52 -11.78
C ALA A 377 -14.69 -10.83 -13.15
N THR A 378 -14.00 -11.38 -14.16
CA THR A 378 -13.99 -10.80 -15.51
C THR A 378 -15.32 -10.93 -16.24
N ASP A 379 -16.28 -11.73 -15.76
CA ASP A 379 -17.66 -11.81 -16.27
C ASP A 379 -18.58 -10.72 -15.76
N GLY A 380 -18.04 -9.75 -15.01
CA GLY A 380 -18.81 -8.63 -14.45
C GLY A 380 -19.61 -8.97 -13.21
N CYS A 381 -19.41 -10.16 -12.61
CA CYS A 381 -20.12 -10.57 -11.40
C CYS A 381 -19.29 -10.38 -10.15
N VAL A 382 -19.97 -9.98 -9.08
CA VAL A 382 -19.47 -10.05 -7.70
C VAL A 382 -19.98 -11.35 -7.08
N ARG A 383 -19.11 -12.08 -6.39
CA ARG A 383 -19.45 -13.35 -5.75
C ARG A 383 -19.09 -13.32 -4.28
N ALA A 384 -19.93 -13.93 -3.47
CA ALA A 384 -19.62 -14.20 -2.07
C ALA A 384 -19.71 -15.71 -1.78
N TRP A 385 -18.63 -16.23 -1.24
CA TRP A 385 -18.52 -17.63 -0.87
C TRP A 385 -18.24 -17.79 0.61
N ASP A 386 -18.61 -18.93 1.15
CA ASP A 386 -18.25 -19.31 2.50
C ASP A 386 -16.75 -19.65 2.57
N VAL A 387 -16.00 -18.99 3.45
CA VAL A 387 -14.54 -19.15 3.58
C VAL A 387 -14.15 -20.58 3.89
N ALA A 388 -14.88 -21.26 4.78
CA ALA A 388 -14.51 -22.59 5.24
C ALA A 388 -14.77 -23.69 4.20
N SER A 389 -15.84 -23.55 3.42
CA SER A 389 -16.31 -24.61 2.51
C SER A 389 -16.16 -24.28 1.02
N GLY A 390 -15.93 -23.03 0.66
CA GLY A 390 -15.92 -22.56 -0.74
C GLY A 390 -17.31 -22.58 -1.41
N LYS A 391 -18.40 -22.79 -0.66
CA LYS A 391 -19.75 -22.77 -1.23
C LYS A 391 -20.22 -21.36 -1.52
N GLU A 392 -20.83 -21.16 -2.70
CA GLU A 392 -21.44 -19.89 -3.08
C GLU A 392 -22.60 -19.56 -2.14
N ARG A 393 -22.59 -18.35 -1.60
CA ARG A 393 -23.69 -17.77 -0.81
C ARG A 393 -24.60 -16.92 -1.70
N TRP A 394 -23.99 -16.11 -2.54
CA TRP A 394 -24.69 -15.31 -3.54
C TRP A 394 -23.76 -14.91 -4.69
N LYS A 395 -24.36 -14.52 -5.80
CA LYS A 395 -23.74 -13.97 -7.00
C LYS A 395 -24.59 -12.81 -7.50
N SER A 396 -23.97 -11.69 -7.87
CA SER A 396 -24.67 -10.55 -8.45
C SER A 396 -25.04 -10.78 -9.91
N ASP A 397 -25.96 -9.96 -10.43
CA ASP A 397 -26.10 -9.79 -11.87
C ASP A 397 -24.79 -9.22 -12.46
N PRO A 398 -24.51 -9.53 -13.75
CA PRO A 398 -23.29 -9.05 -14.39
C PRO A 398 -23.37 -7.55 -14.67
N ALA A 399 -22.26 -6.85 -14.35
CA ALA A 399 -21.98 -5.48 -14.75
C ALA A 399 -20.87 -5.45 -15.81
N ALA A 400 -20.08 -4.38 -15.90
CA ALA A 400 -18.84 -4.42 -16.68
C ALA A 400 -17.79 -5.30 -15.97
N PRO A 401 -16.79 -5.84 -16.71
CA PRO A 401 -15.71 -6.62 -16.12
C PRO A 401 -15.02 -5.90 -14.98
N PHE A 402 -14.47 -6.67 -14.04
CA PHE A 402 -13.72 -6.15 -12.91
C PHE A 402 -12.25 -6.57 -12.97
N PHE A 403 -11.36 -5.59 -12.68
CA PHE A 403 -9.99 -5.84 -12.24
C PHE A 403 -9.83 -5.47 -10.76
N ALA A 404 -10.56 -4.46 -10.33
CA ALA A 404 -10.53 -3.95 -8.98
C ALA A 404 -10.98 -4.98 -7.94
N SER A 405 -10.22 -5.09 -6.86
CA SER A 405 -10.57 -5.93 -5.72
C SER A 405 -11.66 -5.27 -4.86
N PRO A 406 -12.62 -6.03 -4.31
CA PRO A 406 -13.65 -5.48 -3.45
C PRO A 406 -13.10 -5.01 -2.10
N ALA A 407 -13.79 -4.09 -1.44
CA ALA A 407 -13.57 -3.69 -0.06
C ALA A 407 -14.81 -3.95 0.78
N VAL A 408 -14.63 -4.31 2.06
CA VAL A 408 -15.76 -4.66 2.95
C VAL A 408 -15.68 -3.90 4.26
N ALA A 409 -16.80 -3.32 4.70
CA ALA A 409 -16.96 -2.70 6.01
C ALA A 409 -18.42 -2.73 6.45
N ASP A 410 -18.67 -3.00 7.73
CA ASP A 410 -20.00 -2.88 8.38
C ASP A 410 -21.15 -3.47 7.54
N GLY A 411 -21.02 -4.73 7.10
CA GLY A 411 -22.03 -5.43 6.32
C GLY A 411 -22.23 -4.92 4.89
N MET A 412 -21.35 -4.05 4.40
CA MET A 412 -21.33 -3.52 3.04
C MET A 412 -20.12 -4.00 2.25
N VAL A 413 -20.33 -4.24 0.97
CA VAL A 413 -19.29 -4.51 -0.04
C VAL A 413 -19.24 -3.34 -1.01
N TYR A 414 -18.03 -2.88 -1.31
CA TYR A 414 -17.79 -1.82 -2.28
C TYR A 414 -16.95 -2.36 -3.44
N VAL A 415 -17.43 -2.14 -4.64
CA VAL A 415 -16.80 -2.58 -5.88
C VAL A 415 -16.77 -1.44 -6.90
N ALA A 416 -15.83 -1.52 -7.85
CA ALA A 416 -15.78 -0.59 -8.97
C ALA A 416 -15.32 -1.33 -10.22
N ASP A 417 -15.98 -1.10 -11.36
CA ASP A 417 -15.75 -1.83 -12.59
C ASP A 417 -14.85 -1.08 -13.59
N LEU A 418 -14.59 -1.71 -14.74
CA LEU A 418 -13.76 -1.14 -15.81
C LEU A 418 -14.46 -0.02 -16.62
N LYS A 419 -15.71 0.30 -16.30
CA LYS A 419 -16.42 1.46 -16.87
C LYS A 419 -16.61 2.59 -15.86
N GLY A 420 -16.04 2.46 -14.66
CA GLY A 420 -16.11 3.47 -13.60
C GLY A 420 -17.44 3.50 -12.86
N LEU A 421 -18.20 2.41 -12.87
CA LEU A 421 -19.36 2.24 -12.01
C LEU A 421 -18.91 1.77 -10.63
N VAL A 422 -19.08 2.61 -9.61
CA VAL A 422 -18.82 2.30 -8.21
C VAL A 422 -20.14 1.90 -7.54
N GLN A 423 -20.15 0.78 -6.83
CA GLN A 423 -21.36 0.25 -6.19
C GLN A 423 -21.13 -0.07 -4.72
N GLY A 424 -22.09 0.25 -3.89
CA GLY A 424 -22.25 -0.25 -2.52
C GLY A 424 -23.32 -1.33 -2.48
N MET A 425 -23.00 -2.51 -1.99
CA MET A 425 -23.86 -3.68 -1.96
C MET A 425 -23.94 -4.25 -0.53
N LYS A 426 -25.02 -4.95 -0.19
CA LYS A 426 -25.11 -5.67 1.08
C LYS A 426 -24.22 -6.92 1.07
N LEU A 427 -23.42 -7.12 2.09
CA LEU A 427 -22.60 -8.33 2.24
C LEU A 427 -23.45 -9.61 2.38
N SER A 428 -24.63 -9.49 2.96
CA SER A 428 -25.51 -10.64 3.27
C SER A 428 -26.12 -11.31 2.03
N ASP A 429 -26.48 -10.53 1.02
CA ASP A 429 -27.26 -11.02 -0.14
C ASP A 429 -26.85 -10.43 -1.49
N GLY A 430 -25.83 -9.57 -1.52
CA GLY A 430 -25.32 -8.95 -2.74
C GLY A 430 -26.24 -7.87 -3.34
N LYS A 431 -27.31 -7.47 -2.67
CA LYS A 431 -28.21 -6.45 -3.20
C LYS A 431 -27.55 -5.08 -3.23
N GLN A 432 -27.61 -4.41 -4.38
CA GLN A 432 -27.14 -3.04 -4.53
C GLN A 432 -27.94 -2.09 -3.63
N VAL A 433 -27.23 -1.26 -2.88
CA VAL A 433 -27.78 -0.19 -2.04
C VAL A 433 -27.70 1.15 -2.78
N TRP A 434 -26.56 1.42 -3.39
CA TRP A 434 -26.31 2.61 -4.17
C TRP A 434 -25.34 2.34 -5.31
N ALA A 435 -25.33 3.22 -6.31
CA ALA A 435 -24.35 3.23 -7.38
C ALA A 435 -23.98 4.67 -7.76
N LEU A 436 -22.74 4.86 -8.19
CA LEU A 436 -22.18 6.11 -8.69
C LEU A 436 -21.42 5.84 -9.99
N ASN A 437 -21.81 6.45 -11.08
CA ASN A 437 -21.06 6.37 -12.33
C ASN A 437 -20.12 7.57 -12.44
N LEU A 438 -18.80 7.32 -12.38
CA LEU A 438 -17.78 8.36 -12.37
C LEU A 438 -17.69 9.14 -13.69
N ALA A 439 -18.12 8.55 -14.80
CA ALA A 439 -18.15 9.21 -16.11
C ALA A 439 -19.24 10.26 -16.22
N THR A 440 -20.42 9.97 -15.68
CA THR A 440 -21.62 10.79 -15.86
C THR A 440 -21.97 11.66 -14.67
N ASP A 441 -21.38 11.41 -13.50
CA ASP A 441 -21.58 12.26 -12.32
C ASP A 441 -21.06 13.67 -12.57
N SER A 442 -21.89 14.68 -12.28
CA SER A 442 -21.61 16.09 -12.60
C SER A 442 -20.37 16.65 -11.87
N ALA A 443 -20.02 16.13 -10.70
CA ALA A 443 -18.85 16.56 -9.94
C ALA A 443 -17.57 15.84 -10.41
N VAL A 444 -17.70 14.61 -10.92
CA VAL A 444 -16.55 13.77 -11.29
C VAL A 444 -16.20 13.96 -12.76
N GLN A 445 -17.06 13.63 -13.68
CA GLN A 445 -16.84 13.72 -15.15
C GLN A 445 -15.45 13.20 -15.56
N ALA A 446 -15.05 12.07 -14.99
CA ALA A 446 -13.80 11.39 -15.29
C ALA A 446 -14.12 9.95 -15.70
N PRO A 447 -14.45 9.73 -16.98
CA PRO A 447 -14.64 8.38 -17.47
C PRO A 447 -13.32 7.62 -17.37
N GLY A 448 -13.38 6.39 -16.91
CA GLY A 448 -12.17 5.60 -16.80
C GLY A 448 -12.39 4.32 -16.06
N MET A 449 -11.42 3.44 -16.25
CA MET A 449 -11.36 2.16 -15.60
C MET A 449 -10.93 2.33 -14.14
N VAL A 450 -11.45 1.50 -13.27
CA VAL A 450 -10.92 1.35 -11.92
C VAL A 450 -10.12 0.04 -11.86
N TYR A 451 -8.81 0.16 -11.74
CA TYR A 451 -7.89 -0.99 -11.59
C TYR A 451 -7.61 -1.28 -10.11
N GLY A 452 -7.17 -0.27 -9.37
CA GLY A 452 -7.03 -0.35 -7.93
C GLY A 452 -8.39 -0.43 -7.23
N GLY A 453 -8.54 -1.29 -6.24
CA GLY A 453 -9.82 -1.45 -5.53
C GLY A 453 -10.22 -0.20 -4.75
N PRO A 454 -11.52 -0.04 -4.48
CA PRO A 454 -12.00 0.97 -3.55
C PRO A 454 -11.38 0.75 -2.15
N VAL A 455 -11.16 1.85 -1.43
CA VAL A 455 -10.49 1.85 -0.13
C VAL A 455 -11.34 2.59 0.88
N ILE A 456 -11.48 2.02 2.07
CA ILE A 456 -12.35 2.54 3.12
C ILE A 456 -11.52 3.10 4.26
N ALA A 457 -11.78 4.34 4.65
CA ALA A 457 -11.23 4.90 5.88
C ALA A 457 -12.11 6.02 6.42
N ALA A 458 -12.30 6.05 7.73
CA ALA A 458 -13.03 7.08 8.46
C ALA A 458 -14.43 7.37 7.84
N GLY A 459 -15.18 6.32 7.50
CA GLY A 459 -16.52 6.44 6.93
C GLY A 459 -16.58 6.89 5.47
N ARG A 460 -15.43 6.97 4.81
CA ARG A 460 -15.29 7.40 3.40
C ARG A 460 -14.77 6.28 2.53
N LEU A 461 -15.07 6.38 1.24
CA LEU A 461 -14.55 5.52 0.19
C LEU A 461 -13.68 6.35 -0.75
N TYR A 462 -12.51 5.84 -1.07
CA TYR A 462 -11.59 6.44 -2.03
C TYR A 462 -11.45 5.53 -3.24
N VAL A 463 -11.60 6.12 -4.42
CA VAL A 463 -11.48 5.43 -5.72
C VAL A 463 -10.61 6.27 -6.63
N ALA A 464 -9.79 5.62 -7.44
CA ALA A 464 -8.97 6.29 -8.43
C ALA A 464 -9.15 5.65 -9.81
N THR A 465 -9.12 6.47 -10.88
CA THR A 465 -9.38 6.02 -12.25
C THR A 465 -8.14 6.04 -13.11
N CYS A 466 -8.14 5.22 -14.14
CA CYS A 466 -7.15 5.27 -15.22
C CYS A 466 -7.82 5.16 -16.60
N ASN A 467 -7.10 5.58 -17.65
CA ASN A 467 -7.61 5.58 -19.04
C ASN A 467 -6.52 5.06 -20.01
N LEU A 468 -5.81 4.00 -19.62
CA LEU A 468 -4.73 3.45 -20.45
C LEU A 468 -5.19 3.00 -21.85
N GLU A 469 -6.45 2.55 -21.94
CA GLU A 469 -7.07 2.08 -23.18
C GLU A 469 -7.62 3.23 -24.06
N SER A 470 -7.62 4.47 -23.57
CA SER A 470 -8.18 5.58 -24.31
C SER A 470 -7.14 6.25 -25.21
N PRO A 471 -7.38 6.38 -26.51
CA PRO A 471 -6.47 7.09 -27.42
C PRO A 471 -6.48 8.62 -27.21
N THR A 472 -7.39 9.14 -26.42
CA THR A 472 -7.53 10.59 -26.13
C THR A 472 -7.12 10.88 -24.69
N LYS A 473 -6.56 12.07 -24.46
CA LYS A 473 -6.27 12.58 -23.10
C LYS A 473 -7.59 12.87 -22.38
N VAL A 474 -8.15 11.85 -21.75
CA VAL A 474 -9.35 11.97 -20.94
C VAL A 474 -8.93 12.20 -19.48
N ALA A 475 -9.63 13.07 -18.78
CA ALA A 475 -9.37 13.32 -17.38
C ALA A 475 -9.51 12.03 -16.56
N THR A 476 -8.58 11.82 -15.64
CA THR A 476 -8.65 10.83 -14.57
C THR A 476 -8.94 11.51 -13.24
N ALA A 477 -9.28 10.78 -12.24
CA ALA A 477 -9.60 11.35 -10.95
C ALA A 477 -9.26 10.43 -9.78
N VAL A 478 -8.92 11.05 -8.64
CA VAL A 478 -9.08 10.46 -7.32
C VAL A 478 -10.36 11.04 -6.72
N VAL A 479 -11.27 10.18 -6.31
CA VAL A 479 -12.61 10.54 -5.85
C VAL A 479 -12.80 10.08 -4.42
N CYS A 480 -13.25 10.98 -3.56
CA CYS A 480 -13.70 10.66 -2.20
C CYS A 480 -15.22 10.65 -2.16
N ILE A 481 -15.78 9.56 -1.68
CA ILE A 481 -17.21 9.31 -1.56
C ILE A 481 -17.54 9.14 -0.08
N GLY A 482 -18.66 9.70 0.38
CA GLY A 482 -19.07 9.61 1.77
C GLY A 482 -20.47 10.15 2.01
N ASP A 483 -20.97 10.01 3.23
CA ASP A 483 -22.31 10.47 3.59
C ASP A 483 -22.34 11.95 3.97
N LYS A 484 -21.21 12.51 4.44
CA LYS A 484 -21.06 13.93 4.86
C LYS A 484 -19.70 14.46 4.48
#